data_4b6fe60b0fa5e2e9fc5d24cf74dff271
#
_entry.id   4b6fe60b0fa5e2e9fc5d24cf74dff271
#
_cell.length_a   1.000
_cell.length_b   1.000
_cell.length_c   1.000
_cell.angle_alpha   90.00
_cell.angle_beta   90.00
_cell.angle_gamma   90.00
#
_symmetry.space_group_name_H-M   'P 1'
#
loop_
_entity.id
_entity.type
_entity.pdbx_description
1 polymer ?
#
loop_
_entity_poly.entity_id
_entity_poly.type
_entity_poly.pdbx_seq_one_letter_code
_entity_poly.pdbx_strand_id
1 'polypeptide(L)'
;VHHAQGAISRQDPSGARLLKKKMHAVKSMGKRFEREKENFEEIPLRADAILVKFSNTKSLPTNKTILHLEDKSVKLGDKVLAHSMNLLVKSPQKIGIIGQNGVGKSTLLKQLWTELSQRTDIAAGYMPQNYADYLRMDETPIEFLSETGDSEERTQVMTYLGSMRFTTDEMHHSIQ
;
A
#
# COMPACT_ATOMS: atom_id res chain seq x y z
N VAL A 1 -49.36 -0.69 2.24
CA VAL A 1 -50.22 0.26 3.00
C VAL A 1 -51.50 0.53 2.22
N HIS A 2 -51.48 0.75 0.89
CA HIS A 2 -52.66 0.96 0.04
C HIS A 2 -53.61 -0.26 0.00
N HIS A 3 -53.11 -1.49 0.04
CA HIS A 3 -53.94 -2.70 0.05
C HIS A 3 -54.75 -2.91 1.38
N ALA A 4 -54.25 -2.38 2.49
CA ALA A 4 -54.93 -2.50 3.78
C ALA A 4 -56.06 -1.48 3.96
N GLN A 5 -56.06 -0.37 3.23
CA GLN A 5 -57.10 0.66 3.32
C GLN A 5 -58.41 0.24 2.69
N GLY A 6 -58.41 -0.67 1.68
CA GLY A 6 -59.62 -1.16 1.02
C GLY A 6 -60.42 -2.19 1.85
N ALA A 7 -59.82 -2.80 2.87
CA ALA A 7 -60.42 -3.84 3.69
C ALA A 7 -61.17 -3.32 4.94
N ILE A 8 -61.07 -2.01 5.22
CA ILE A 8 -61.73 -1.42 6.42
C ILE A 8 -63.01 -0.72 6.00
N SER A 9 -64.13 -1.24 6.48
CA SER A 9 -65.43 -0.62 6.29
C SER A 9 -65.45 0.79 6.89
N ARG A 10 -66.04 1.76 6.21
CA ARG A 10 -66.24 3.14 6.68
C ARG A 10 -67.05 3.24 7.98
N GLN A 11 -67.66 2.14 8.40
CA GLN A 11 -68.51 2.05 9.59
C GLN A 11 -67.81 1.40 10.81
N ASP A 12 -66.53 1.01 10.73
CA ASP A 12 -65.78 0.46 11.86
C ASP A 12 -64.77 1.48 12.42
N PRO A 13 -65.11 2.22 13.47
CA PRO A 13 -64.24 3.18 14.12
C PRO A 13 -63.03 2.53 14.82
N SER A 14 -63.14 1.26 15.25
CA SER A 14 -62.07 0.51 15.91
C SER A 14 -60.97 0.13 14.94
N GLY A 15 -61.37 -0.38 13.76
CA GLY A 15 -60.41 -0.69 12.68
C GLY A 15 -59.66 0.52 12.21
N ALA A 16 -60.35 1.66 12.06
CA ALA A 16 -59.71 2.92 11.67
C ALA A 16 -58.68 3.42 12.70
N ARG A 17 -58.96 3.30 13.99
CA ARG A 17 -58.06 3.63 15.10
C ARG A 17 -56.82 2.70 15.10
N LEU A 18 -57.01 1.42 14.89
CA LEU A 18 -55.96 0.42 14.85
C LEU A 18 -55.01 0.68 13.65
N LEU A 19 -55.56 0.99 12.48
CA LEU A 19 -54.81 1.33 11.29
C LEU A 19 -53.98 2.60 11.51
N LYS A 20 -54.56 3.66 12.08
CA LYS A 20 -53.89 4.91 12.41
C LYS A 20 -52.70 4.68 13.37
N LYS A 21 -52.90 3.81 14.39
CA LYS A 21 -51.85 3.42 15.35
C LYS A 21 -50.69 2.66 14.65
N LYS A 22 -51.02 1.72 13.76
CA LYS A 22 -50.00 0.98 12.97
C LYS A 22 -49.27 1.90 12.03
N MET A 23 -49.93 2.83 11.32
CA MET A 23 -49.30 3.82 10.46
C MET A 23 -48.35 4.76 11.25
N HIS A 24 -48.75 5.15 12.46
CA HIS A 24 -47.91 5.99 13.33
C HIS A 24 -46.66 5.22 13.78
N ALA A 25 -46.79 3.94 14.11
CA ALA A 25 -45.67 3.08 14.47
C ALA A 25 -44.67 2.91 13.29
N VAL A 26 -45.16 2.64 12.07
CA VAL A 26 -44.36 2.53 10.87
C VAL A 26 -43.64 3.83 10.55
N LYS A 27 -44.32 4.98 10.67
CA LYS A 27 -43.71 6.30 10.45
C LYS A 27 -42.65 6.64 11.50
N SER A 28 -42.87 6.24 12.76
CA SER A 28 -41.88 6.40 13.83
C SER A 28 -40.66 5.52 13.61
N MET A 29 -40.86 4.27 13.17
CA MET A 29 -39.80 3.36 12.81
C MET A 29 -38.95 3.91 11.60
N GLY A 30 -39.63 4.42 10.58
CA GLY A 30 -38.95 5.05 9.44
C GLY A 30 -38.03 6.20 9.88
N LYS A 31 -38.51 7.12 10.73
CA LYS A 31 -37.70 8.22 11.28
C LYS A 31 -36.54 7.73 12.14
N ARG A 32 -36.69 6.61 12.82
CA ARG A 32 -35.61 6.00 13.60
C ARG A 32 -34.53 5.43 12.67
N PHE A 33 -34.93 4.71 11.62
CA PHE A 33 -33.99 4.20 10.60
C PHE A 33 -33.26 5.32 9.86
N GLU A 34 -33.93 6.43 9.53
CA GLU A 34 -33.27 7.59 8.92
C GLU A 34 -32.20 8.18 9.84
N ARG A 35 -32.49 8.35 11.15
CA ARG A 35 -31.49 8.82 12.12
C ARG A 35 -30.36 7.82 12.35
N GLU A 36 -30.66 6.54 12.37
CA GLU A 36 -29.64 5.50 12.47
C GLU A 36 -28.75 5.50 11.21
N LYS A 37 -29.32 5.76 10.04
CA LYS A 37 -28.59 5.86 8.77
C LYS A 37 -27.65 7.09 8.72
N GLU A 38 -28.07 8.21 9.31
CA GLU A 38 -27.23 9.42 9.44
C GLU A 38 -26.04 9.21 10.40
N ASN A 39 -26.19 8.29 11.36
CA ASN A 39 -25.13 7.93 12.33
C ASN A 39 -24.33 6.67 11.92
N PHE A 40 -24.62 6.05 10.77
CA PHE A 40 -23.73 5.03 10.23
C PHE A 40 -22.45 5.72 9.77
N GLU A 41 -21.37 5.55 10.53
CA GLU A 41 -20.02 5.75 9.99
C GLU A 41 -19.91 4.86 8.75
N GLU A 42 -19.60 5.46 7.60
CA GLU A 42 -19.31 4.70 6.40
C GLU A 42 -18.24 3.67 6.75
N ILE A 43 -18.59 2.39 6.67
CA ILE A 43 -17.60 1.31 6.82
C ILE A 43 -16.54 1.62 5.76
N PRO A 44 -15.27 1.90 6.16
CA PRO A 44 -14.23 2.21 5.20
C PRO A 44 -14.23 1.10 4.15
N LEU A 45 -14.37 1.47 2.88
CA LEU A 45 -14.28 0.52 1.77
C LEU A 45 -12.99 -0.26 2.00
N ARG A 46 -13.12 -1.55 2.27
CA ARG A 46 -11.98 -2.43 2.50
C ARG A 46 -11.15 -2.33 1.24
N ALA A 47 -10.00 -1.67 1.34
CA ALA A 47 -9.12 -1.54 0.20
C ALA A 47 -8.83 -2.96 -0.28
N ASP A 48 -9.23 -3.26 -1.52
CA ASP A 48 -8.97 -4.57 -2.08
C ASP A 48 -7.48 -4.84 -2.04
N ALA A 49 -7.08 -6.08 -1.85
CA ALA A 49 -5.67 -6.44 -1.75
C ALA A 49 -4.92 -6.09 -3.04
N ILE A 50 -3.76 -5.47 -2.91
CA ILE A 50 -2.83 -5.29 -4.03
C ILE A 50 -2.30 -6.67 -4.41
N LEU A 51 -2.60 -7.12 -5.62
CA LEU A 51 -2.18 -8.42 -6.13
C LEU A 51 -1.02 -8.24 -7.12
N VAL A 52 0.19 -8.10 -6.59
CA VAL A 52 1.40 -8.06 -7.41
C VAL A 52 1.94 -9.46 -7.59
N LYS A 53 2.04 -9.92 -8.83
CA LYS A 53 2.70 -11.18 -9.19
C LYS A 53 4.08 -10.84 -9.78
N PHE A 54 5.12 -11.26 -9.10
CA PHE A 54 6.48 -11.17 -9.62
C PHE A 54 6.75 -12.40 -10.49
N SER A 55 6.74 -12.23 -11.82
CA SER A 55 6.80 -13.33 -12.79
C SER A 55 8.18 -13.96 -12.95
N ASN A 56 9.25 -13.39 -12.42
CA ASN A 56 10.62 -13.88 -12.64
C ASN A 56 11.50 -13.86 -11.39
N THR A 57 10.95 -14.18 -10.23
CA THR A 57 11.75 -14.30 -9.01
C THR A 57 12.64 -15.55 -9.07
N LYS A 58 13.86 -15.39 -9.54
CA LYS A 58 14.88 -16.43 -9.33
C LYS A 58 15.25 -16.43 -7.85
N SER A 59 14.87 -17.46 -7.13
CA SER A 59 15.31 -17.64 -5.75
C SER A 59 16.84 -17.82 -5.72
N LEU A 60 17.49 -17.09 -4.83
CA LEU A 60 18.94 -17.28 -4.64
C LEU A 60 19.21 -18.67 -4.02
N PRO A 61 20.31 -19.31 -4.41
CA PRO A 61 20.71 -20.59 -3.79
C PRO A 61 20.84 -20.45 -2.28
N THR A 62 20.42 -21.48 -1.56
CA THR A 62 20.58 -21.53 -0.10
C THR A 62 22.06 -21.41 0.28
N ASN A 63 22.35 -20.68 1.34
CA ASN A 63 23.71 -20.38 1.81
C ASN A 63 24.60 -19.57 0.85
N LYS A 64 24.07 -19.00 -0.24
CA LYS A 64 24.83 -18.07 -1.06
C LYS A 64 25.21 -16.86 -0.21
N THR A 65 26.50 -16.51 -0.18
CA THR A 65 26.97 -15.29 0.50
C THR A 65 26.50 -14.05 -0.26
N ILE A 66 25.66 -13.26 0.41
CA ILE A 66 25.11 -12.01 -0.12
C ILE A 66 26.04 -10.85 0.19
N LEU A 67 26.54 -10.78 1.42
CA LEU A 67 27.41 -9.72 1.88
C LEU A 67 28.46 -10.29 2.83
N HIS A 68 29.70 -9.86 2.68
CA HIS A 68 30.79 -10.21 3.56
C HIS A 68 31.64 -8.97 3.81
N LEU A 69 31.52 -8.43 5.01
CA LEU A 69 32.30 -7.28 5.49
C LEU A 69 33.26 -7.77 6.55
N GLU A 70 34.51 -7.41 6.40
CA GLU A 70 35.56 -7.63 7.41
C GLU A 70 36.19 -6.31 7.74
N ASP A 71 36.28 -6.00 9.02
CA ASP A 71 36.92 -4.80 9.59
C ASP A 71 36.51 -3.48 8.89
N LYS A 72 35.25 -3.40 8.46
CA LYS A 72 34.72 -2.18 7.82
C LYS A 72 34.34 -1.12 8.85
N SER A 73 34.68 0.13 8.55
CA SER A 73 34.23 1.28 9.35
C SER A 73 33.06 1.97 8.66
N VAL A 74 32.05 2.35 9.46
CA VAL A 74 30.91 3.16 8.99
C VAL A 74 31.26 4.63 9.20
N LYS A 75 31.25 5.41 8.12
CA LYS A 75 31.61 6.83 8.13
C LYS A 75 30.48 7.69 7.57
N LEU A 76 30.33 8.89 8.11
CA LEU A 76 29.50 9.95 7.58
C LEU A 76 30.36 11.20 7.42
N GLY A 77 30.80 11.49 6.19
CA GLY A 77 31.86 12.46 5.94
C GLY A 77 33.14 12.03 6.68
N ASP A 78 33.73 12.93 7.46
CA ASP A 78 34.95 12.67 8.25
C ASP A 78 34.67 11.97 9.59
N LYS A 79 33.38 11.87 9.99
CA LYS A 79 33.01 11.28 11.27
C LYS A 79 32.88 9.76 11.13
N VAL A 80 33.65 9.02 11.93
CA VAL A 80 33.50 7.57 12.06
C VAL A 80 32.37 7.27 13.05
N LEU A 81 31.34 6.56 12.60
CA LEU A 81 30.17 6.18 13.39
C LEU A 81 30.33 4.81 14.05
N ALA A 82 31.02 3.89 13.37
CA ALA A 82 31.36 2.58 13.91
C ALA A 82 32.69 2.11 13.33
N HIS A 83 33.48 1.42 14.14
CA HIS A 83 34.77 0.82 13.77
C HIS A 83 34.65 -0.70 13.70
N SER A 84 35.49 -1.30 12.89
CA SER A 84 35.75 -2.76 12.89
C SER A 84 34.49 -3.63 12.82
N MET A 85 33.56 -3.26 11.94
CA MET A 85 32.31 -4.01 11.76
C MET A 85 32.59 -5.26 10.91
N ASN A 86 32.20 -6.43 11.43
CA ASN A 86 32.22 -7.69 10.72
C ASN A 86 30.78 -8.15 10.49
N LEU A 87 30.42 -8.42 9.24
CA LEU A 87 29.07 -8.82 8.88
C LEU A 87 29.09 -9.86 7.75
N LEU A 88 28.56 -11.03 8.01
CA LEU A 88 28.36 -12.07 7.02
C LEU A 88 26.88 -12.34 6.84
N VAL A 89 26.37 -12.08 5.64
CA VAL A 89 24.96 -12.29 5.28
C VAL A 89 24.86 -13.39 4.23
N LYS A 90 24.01 -14.37 4.48
CA LYS A 90 23.73 -15.47 3.55
C LYS A 90 22.23 -15.55 3.22
N SER A 91 21.93 -16.06 2.03
CA SER A 91 20.54 -16.35 1.64
C SER A 91 20.01 -17.57 2.42
N PRO A 92 18.74 -17.55 2.93
CA PRO A 92 17.71 -16.51 2.90
C PRO A 92 17.61 -15.72 4.22
N GLN A 93 18.70 -15.25 4.79
CA GLN A 93 18.68 -14.53 6.08
C GLN A 93 17.90 -13.20 5.99
N LYS A 94 17.18 -12.89 7.08
CA LYS A 94 16.55 -11.59 7.34
C LYS A 94 17.29 -10.92 8.49
N ILE A 95 17.75 -9.69 8.27
CA ILE A 95 18.57 -8.95 9.25
C ILE A 95 17.85 -7.68 9.64
N GLY A 96 17.71 -7.45 10.94
CA GLY A 96 17.19 -6.19 11.50
C GLY A 96 18.33 -5.36 12.07
N ILE A 97 18.40 -4.07 11.72
CA ILE A 97 19.33 -3.09 12.27
C ILE A 97 18.58 -2.24 13.30
N ILE A 98 18.95 -2.36 14.56
CA ILE A 98 18.33 -1.63 15.68
C ILE A 98 19.31 -0.66 16.33
N GLY A 99 18.82 0.41 16.92
CA GLY A 99 19.62 1.41 17.63
C GLY A 99 18.89 2.75 17.73
N GLN A 100 19.45 3.66 18.50
CA GLN A 100 18.91 5.00 18.72
C GLN A 100 18.86 5.82 17.41
N ASN A 101 18.02 6.86 17.38
CA ASN A 101 17.97 7.76 16.23
C ASN A 101 19.30 8.53 16.10
N GLY A 102 19.78 8.72 14.87
CA GLY A 102 21.05 9.39 14.60
C GLY A 102 22.32 8.54 14.76
N VAL A 103 22.23 7.27 15.21
CA VAL A 103 23.41 6.41 15.40
C VAL A 103 24.09 5.97 14.10
N GLY A 104 23.47 6.20 12.94
CA GLY A 104 24.07 5.86 11.64
C GLY A 104 23.46 4.64 10.92
N LYS A 105 22.28 4.16 11.33
CA LYS A 105 21.60 3.01 10.66
C LYS A 105 21.40 3.23 9.16
N SER A 106 20.88 4.37 8.77
CA SER A 106 20.66 4.71 7.36
C SER A 106 21.96 4.89 6.59
N THR A 107 23.02 5.41 7.25
CA THR A 107 24.36 5.53 6.67
C THR A 107 24.95 4.15 6.39
N LEU A 108 24.82 3.24 7.35
CA LEU A 108 25.23 1.85 7.17
C LEU A 108 24.48 1.21 5.99
N LEU A 109 23.14 1.34 5.93
CA LEU A 109 22.35 0.80 4.82
C LEU A 109 22.78 1.36 3.46
N LYS A 110 23.07 2.65 3.36
CA LYS A 110 23.60 3.26 2.12
C LYS A 110 24.95 2.68 1.72
N GLN A 111 25.85 2.43 2.66
CA GLN A 111 27.14 1.79 2.38
C GLN A 111 26.98 0.34 1.93
N LEU A 112 26.10 -0.43 2.60
CA LEU A 112 25.77 -1.80 2.19
C LEU A 112 25.15 -1.82 0.78
N TRP A 113 24.29 -0.87 0.47
CA TRP A 113 23.74 -0.71 -0.87
C TRP A 113 24.81 -0.44 -1.91
N THR A 114 25.77 0.44 -1.64
CA THR A 114 26.88 0.73 -2.57
C THR A 114 27.69 -0.53 -2.90
N GLU A 115 27.93 -1.40 -1.92
CA GLU A 115 28.63 -2.66 -2.15
C GLU A 115 27.76 -3.69 -2.91
N LEU A 116 26.46 -3.77 -2.58
CA LEU A 116 25.54 -4.70 -3.23
C LEU A 116 25.22 -4.31 -4.68
N SER A 117 25.12 -3.02 -4.97
CA SER A 117 24.81 -2.51 -6.33
C SER A 117 25.90 -2.77 -7.35
N GLN A 118 27.13 -3.01 -6.91
CA GLN A 118 28.25 -3.38 -7.78
C GLN A 118 28.26 -4.87 -8.17
N ARG A 119 27.41 -5.68 -7.54
CA ARG A 119 27.36 -7.12 -7.80
C ARG A 119 26.42 -7.42 -8.96
N THR A 120 26.92 -8.19 -9.93
CA THR A 120 26.17 -8.64 -11.11
C THR A 120 25.51 -10.02 -10.93
N ASP A 121 25.90 -10.75 -9.90
CA ASP A 121 25.43 -12.12 -9.64
C ASP A 121 24.19 -12.20 -8.76
N ILE A 122 23.71 -11.05 -8.26
CA ILE A 122 22.48 -10.91 -7.48
C ILE A 122 21.71 -9.67 -7.97
N ALA A 123 20.39 -9.76 -7.98
CA ALA A 123 19.54 -8.60 -8.13
C ALA A 123 19.25 -8.03 -6.73
N ALA A 124 19.66 -6.80 -6.48
CA ALA A 124 19.45 -6.10 -5.22
C ALA A 124 18.57 -4.86 -5.45
N GLY A 125 17.75 -4.53 -4.50
CA GLY A 125 16.93 -3.32 -4.47
C GLY A 125 17.14 -2.55 -3.16
N TYR A 126 17.11 -1.24 -3.24
CA TYR A 126 17.21 -0.35 -2.10
C TYR A 126 15.94 0.51 -2.00
N MET A 127 15.32 0.48 -0.82
CA MET A 127 14.16 1.32 -0.53
C MET A 127 14.59 2.46 0.42
N PRO A 128 14.73 3.70 -0.08
CA PRO A 128 15.15 4.83 0.75
C PRO A 128 14.03 5.29 1.68
N GLN A 129 14.37 6.02 2.72
CA GLN A 129 13.41 6.69 3.60
C GLN A 129 12.80 7.93 2.93
N ASN A 130 13.60 8.65 2.13
CA ASN A 130 13.16 9.76 1.30
C ASN A 130 13.24 9.34 -0.18
N TYR A 131 12.10 9.28 -0.85
CA TYR A 131 12.03 8.88 -2.26
C TYR A 131 12.40 10.01 -3.21
N ALA A 132 12.28 11.28 -2.81
CA ALA A 132 12.57 12.43 -3.67
C ALA A 132 14.02 12.44 -4.21
N ASP A 133 14.96 11.79 -3.50
CA ASP A 133 16.36 11.68 -3.94
C ASP A 133 16.56 10.65 -5.08
N TYR A 134 15.53 9.84 -5.38
CA TYR A 134 15.61 8.71 -6.31
C TYR A 134 14.59 8.77 -7.43
N LEU A 135 13.46 9.43 -7.20
CA LEU A 135 12.41 9.60 -8.18
C LEU A 135 12.69 10.85 -9.03
N ARG A 136 12.49 10.73 -10.32
CA ARG A 136 12.49 11.86 -11.25
C ARG A 136 11.09 12.46 -11.22
N MET A 137 10.92 13.49 -10.41
CA MET A 137 9.62 14.08 -10.09
C MET A 137 8.91 14.72 -11.29
N ASP A 138 9.66 15.04 -12.33
CA ASP A 138 9.16 15.60 -13.60
C ASP A 138 8.67 14.54 -14.58
N GLU A 139 8.98 13.27 -14.33
CA GLU A 139 8.51 12.15 -15.15
C GLU A 139 7.19 11.58 -14.67
N THR A 140 6.50 10.88 -15.57
CA THR A 140 5.36 10.05 -15.20
C THR A 140 5.81 8.69 -14.65
N PRO A 141 4.98 7.98 -13.85
CA PRO A 141 5.30 6.62 -13.41
C PRO A 141 5.62 5.66 -14.56
N ILE A 142 4.97 5.83 -15.71
CA ILE A 142 5.24 5.01 -16.90
C ILE A 142 6.64 5.31 -17.44
N GLU A 143 7.01 6.57 -17.60
CA GLU A 143 8.32 6.98 -18.10
C GLU A 143 9.44 6.57 -17.15
N PHE A 144 9.22 6.74 -15.86
CA PHE A 144 10.19 6.38 -14.82
C PHE A 144 10.52 4.88 -14.80
N LEU A 145 9.52 4.02 -15.05
CA LEU A 145 9.68 2.56 -15.03
C LEU A 145 10.02 1.95 -16.38
N SER A 146 9.91 2.72 -17.48
CA SER A 146 10.27 2.24 -18.82
C SER A 146 11.74 2.51 -19.11
N GLU A 147 12.48 1.49 -19.55
CA GLU A 147 13.90 1.60 -19.94
C GLU A 147 14.03 1.94 -21.42
N THR A 148 13.31 1.23 -22.29
CA THR A 148 13.39 1.40 -23.76
C THR A 148 12.27 2.32 -24.27
N GLY A 149 11.15 2.38 -23.57
CA GLY A 149 9.97 3.16 -23.95
C GLY A 149 9.18 2.57 -25.13
N ASP A 150 9.45 1.32 -25.50
CA ASP A 150 8.69 0.65 -26.54
C ASP A 150 7.25 0.34 -26.10
N SER A 151 6.39 0.02 -27.07
CA SER A 151 4.95 -0.19 -26.83
C SER A 151 4.66 -1.41 -25.95
N GLU A 152 5.47 -2.45 -26.07
CA GLU A 152 5.29 -3.68 -25.32
C GLU A 152 5.69 -3.47 -23.84
N GLU A 153 6.83 -2.85 -23.59
CA GLU A 153 7.31 -2.50 -22.27
C GLU A 153 6.33 -1.57 -21.55
N ARG A 154 5.87 -0.50 -22.24
CA ARG A 154 4.88 0.43 -21.68
C ARG A 154 3.59 -0.29 -21.27
N THR A 155 3.12 -1.23 -22.09
CA THR A 155 1.94 -2.04 -21.75
C THR A 155 2.17 -2.91 -20.51
N GLN A 156 3.36 -3.49 -20.38
CA GLN A 156 3.72 -4.26 -19.18
C GLN A 156 3.77 -3.36 -17.93
N VAL A 157 4.43 -2.19 -18.03
CA VAL A 157 4.49 -1.21 -16.94
C VAL A 157 3.09 -0.76 -16.51
N MET A 158 2.23 -0.40 -17.46
CA MET A 158 0.83 -0.03 -17.16
C MET A 158 0.07 -1.17 -16.48
N THR A 159 0.30 -2.42 -16.89
CA THR A 159 -0.29 -3.60 -16.25
C THR A 159 0.17 -3.76 -14.80
N TYR A 160 1.47 -3.55 -14.53
CA TYR A 160 2.00 -3.57 -13.16
C TYR A 160 1.43 -2.44 -12.30
N LEU A 161 1.44 -1.22 -12.80
CA LEU A 161 0.87 -0.06 -12.10
C LEU A 161 -0.64 -0.27 -11.81
N GLY A 162 -1.40 -0.79 -12.78
CA GLY A 162 -2.80 -1.14 -12.59
C GLY A 162 -3.01 -2.21 -11.52
N SER A 163 -2.11 -3.21 -11.45
CA SER A 163 -2.16 -4.22 -10.38
C SER A 163 -1.85 -3.64 -9.00
N MET A 164 -1.12 -2.54 -8.94
CA MET A 164 -0.86 -1.74 -7.73
C MET A 164 -1.92 -0.68 -7.46
N ARG A 165 -2.98 -0.63 -8.30
CA ARG A 165 -4.14 0.26 -8.20
C ARG A 165 -3.90 1.71 -8.58
N PHE A 166 -2.86 1.96 -9.34
CA PHE A 166 -2.75 3.25 -10.01
C PHE A 166 -3.91 3.42 -10.98
N THR A 167 -4.54 4.56 -10.92
CA THR A 167 -5.53 4.98 -11.94
C THR A 167 -4.83 5.40 -13.22
N THR A 168 -5.56 5.43 -14.33
CA THR A 168 -5.00 5.90 -15.61
C THR A 168 -4.45 7.32 -15.51
N ASP A 169 -5.14 8.19 -14.77
CA ASP A 169 -4.68 9.56 -14.55
C ASP A 169 -3.36 9.60 -13.77
N GLU A 170 -3.24 8.87 -12.67
CA GLU A 170 -2.00 8.80 -11.88
C GLU A 170 -0.82 8.25 -12.68
N MET A 171 -1.06 7.32 -13.61
CA MET A 171 -0.02 6.77 -14.47
C MET A 171 0.55 7.78 -15.47
N HIS A 172 -0.24 8.79 -15.86
CA HIS A 172 0.12 9.77 -16.88
C HIS A 172 0.41 11.18 -16.34
N HIS A 173 0.27 11.40 -15.04
CA HIS A 173 0.68 12.63 -14.37
C HIS A 173 2.10 12.48 -13.81
N SER A 174 2.81 13.62 -13.69
CA SER A 174 4.14 13.65 -13.09
C SER A 174 4.11 13.17 -11.63
N ILE A 175 5.18 12.52 -11.20
CA ILE A 175 5.38 12.06 -9.83
C ILE A 175 5.55 13.30 -8.94
N GLN A 176 4.59 13.56 -8.03
CA GLN A 176 4.62 14.71 -7.12
C GLN A 176 4.64 14.25 -5.66
#